data_d29fe9e9db7f31806b9aef6e14b3b767
#
_entry.id   d29fe9e9db7f31806b9aef6e14b3b767
#
_cell.length_a   1.000
_cell.length_b   1.000
_cell.length_c   1.000
_cell.angle_alpha   90.00
_cell.angle_beta   90.00
_cell.angle_gamma   90.00
#
_symmetry.space_group_name_H-M   'P 1'
#
loop_
_entity.id
_entity.type
_entity.pdbx_description
1 polymer ?
#
loop_
_entity_poly.entity_id
_entity_poly.type
_entity_poly.pdbx_seq_one_letter_code
_entity_poly.pdbx_strand_id
1 'polypeptide(L)'
;YETSKEDMSTQNINYSYQSKTLTVASAICNDSNINNEGKEIGDPTEVALIKFANSRNLDYNTLRDRYNRLSEIPFDSDRKLMSTVNNIHGNVYMFTKGAPDVVFSRCKYAMVDGDTVDINDDILNSYRSMNEEFSNKALRVLAFAIKDVEDDNFVPSLEDEVDMTLVGLMAM
;
A
#
# COMPACT_ATOMS: atom_id res chain seq x y z
N TYR A 1 6.07 -5.15 7.60
CA TYR A 1 7.50 -4.76 7.60
C TYR A 1 7.69 -3.68 8.64
N GLU A 2 8.26 -4.03 9.79
CA GLU A 2 8.70 -3.02 10.77
C GLU A 2 9.96 -2.36 10.23
N THR A 3 9.87 -1.09 9.92
CA THR A 3 11.09 -0.30 9.76
C THR A 3 11.71 -0.12 11.12
N SER A 4 12.95 -0.56 11.29
CA SER A 4 13.65 -0.42 12.54
C SER A 4 13.79 1.06 12.93
N LYS A 5 13.82 1.37 14.22
CA LYS A 5 14.01 2.74 14.72
C LYS A 5 15.33 3.38 14.24
N GLU A 6 16.29 2.58 13.79
CA GLU A 6 17.55 3.05 13.21
C GLU A 6 17.35 3.75 11.86
N ASP A 7 16.29 3.41 11.11
CA ASP A 7 15.95 4.05 9.84
C ASP A 7 15.46 5.50 10.00
N MET A 8 15.16 5.93 11.21
CA MET A 8 14.56 7.25 11.48
C MET A 8 15.57 8.35 11.84
N SER A 9 16.85 8.03 12.02
CA SER A 9 17.82 8.97 12.62
C SER A 9 18.83 9.60 11.65
N THR A 10 18.85 9.22 10.38
CA THR A 10 19.80 9.76 9.41
C THR A 10 19.13 10.51 8.27
N GLN A 11 19.63 11.71 7.95
CA GLN A 11 19.14 12.57 6.86
C GLN A 11 19.32 11.97 5.45
N ASN A 12 19.86 10.76 5.34
CA ASN A 12 20.01 9.99 4.10
C ASN A 12 19.50 8.57 4.33
N ILE A 13 18.20 8.42 4.54
CA ILE A 13 17.60 7.12 4.74
C ILE A 13 17.43 6.43 3.38
N ASN A 14 18.29 5.46 3.08
CA ASN A 14 18.07 4.51 2.00
C ASN A 14 16.96 3.54 2.43
N TYR A 15 15.71 3.93 2.19
CA TYR A 15 14.59 2.98 2.33
C TYR A 15 14.81 1.82 1.37
N SER A 16 14.57 0.60 1.85
CA SER A 16 14.47 -0.53 0.95
C SER A 16 13.41 -0.22 -0.12
N TYR A 17 13.59 -0.71 -1.32
CA TYR A 17 12.62 -0.54 -2.41
C TYR A 17 11.21 -0.94 -1.98
N GLN A 18 11.08 -2.02 -1.22
CA GLN A 18 9.82 -2.51 -0.67
C GLN A 18 9.18 -1.51 0.31
N SER A 19 9.95 -0.97 1.24
CA SER A 19 9.46 0.01 2.22
C SER A 19 9.01 1.30 1.53
N LYS A 20 9.75 1.74 0.51
CA LYS A 20 9.38 2.90 -0.30
C LYS A 20 8.09 2.65 -1.10
N THR A 21 7.97 1.49 -1.73
CA THR A 21 6.76 1.09 -2.46
C THR A 21 5.56 1.05 -1.55
N LEU A 22 5.70 0.48 -0.35
CA LEU A 22 4.63 0.45 0.65
C LEU A 22 4.19 1.86 1.08
N THR A 23 5.14 2.75 1.32
CA THR A 23 4.87 4.15 1.71
C THR A 23 4.17 4.91 0.57
N VAL A 24 4.64 4.76 -0.66
CA VAL A 24 4.00 5.37 -1.83
C VAL A 24 2.57 4.84 -2.01
N ALA A 25 2.38 3.51 -1.95
CA ALA A 25 1.06 2.89 -2.06
C ALA A 25 0.09 3.43 -0.99
N SER A 26 0.55 3.60 0.24
CA SER A 26 -0.25 4.12 1.35
C SER A 26 -0.74 5.55 1.13
N ALA A 27 0.02 6.35 0.39
CA ALA A 27 -0.33 7.74 0.08
C ALA A 27 -1.22 7.89 -1.15
N ILE A 28 -0.98 7.10 -2.21
CA ILE A 28 -1.68 7.27 -3.50
C ILE A 28 -2.96 6.42 -3.61
N CYS A 29 -3.00 5.23 -3.02
CA CYS A 29 -4.20 4.41 -2.90
C CYS A 29 -5.00 4.82 -1.66
N ASN A 30 -5.47 6.07 -1.64
CA ASN A 30 -6.00 6.72 -0.44
C ASN A 30 -6.83 7.94 -0.83
N ASP A 31 -8.01 8.13 -0.24
CA ASP A 31 -8.94 9.22 -0.54
C ASP A 31 -8.96 10.30 0.55
N SER A 32 -8.24 10.11 1.64
CA SER A 32 -8.18 11.08 2.72
C SER A 32 -7.30 12.28 2.39
N ASN A 33 -7.51 13.37 3.10
CA ASN A 33 -6.79 14.63 2.90
C ASN A 33 -6.58 15.35 4.24
N ILE A 34 -5.58 16.23 4.27
CA ILE A 34 -5.35 17.19 5.34
C ILE A 34 -5.34 18.56 4.68
N ASN A 35 -6.30 19.41 5.04
CA ASN A 35 -6.41 20.75 4.43
C ASN A 35 -5.32 21.71 4.94
N ASN A 36 -5.27 22.91 4.36
CA ASN A 36 -4.27 23.94 4.70
C ASN A 36 -4.34 24.42 6.16
N GLU A 37 -5.46 24.18 6.84
CA GLU A 37 -5.67 24.50 8.26
C GLU A 37 -5.29 23.34 9.19
N GLY A 38 -4.79 22.22 8.61
CA GLY A 38 -4.44 21.01 9.34
C GLY A 38 -5.62 20.13 9.73
N LYS A 39 -6.81 20.42 9.17
CA LYS A 39 -8.00 19.58 9.42
C LYS A 39 -7.94 18.31 8.59
N GLU A 40 -8.14 17.20 9.28
CA GLU A 40 -8.22 15.86 8.70
C GLU A 40 -9.59 15.62 8.06
N ILE A 41 -9.59 15.10 6.84
CA ILE A 41 -10.79 14.82 6.05
C ILE A 41 -10.70 13.40 5.50
N GLY A 42 -11.70 12.58 5.79
CA GLY A 42 -11.78 11.20 5.34
C GLY A 42 -11.73 10.18 6.46
N ASP A 43 -11.48 8.94 6.11
CA ASP A 43 -11.37 7.83 7.06
C ASP A 43 -10.14 7.97 7.96
N PRO A 44 -10.27 7.83 9.29
CA PRO A 44 -9.12 7.97 10.21
C PRO A 44 -7.95 7.02 9.90
N THR A 45 -8.24 5.83 9.39
CA THR A 45 -7.21 4.87 9.00
C THR A 45 -6.41 5.38 7.80
N GLU A 46 -7.10 5.92 6.80
CA GLU A 46 -6.45 6.53 5.63
C GLU A 46 -5.66 7.79 5.99
N VAL A 47 -6.18 8.60 6.91
CA VAL A 47 -5.45 9.76 7.44
C VAL A 47 -4.15 9.33 8.13
N ALA A 48 -4.18 8.25 8.90
CA ALA A 48 -2.96 7.71 9.52
C ALA A 48 -1.90 7.31 8.47
N LEU A 49 -2.33 6.74 7.34
CA LEU A 49 -1.43 6.37 6.24
C LEU A 49 -0.76 7.58 5.59
N ILE A 50 -1.49 8.66 5.31
CA ILE A 50 -0.87 9.87 4.73
C ILE A 50 0.03 10.60 5.72
N LYS A 51 -0.29 10.60 7.01
CA LYS A 51 0.61 11.08 8.07
C LYS A 51 1.89 10.25 8.15
N PHE A 52 1.79 8.95 8.00
CA PHE A 52 2.95 8.07 7.94
C PHE A 52 3.86 8.44 6.75
N ALA A 53 3.31 8.61 5.55
CA ALA A 53 4.08 9.02 4.38
C ALA A 53 4.82 10.36 4.65
N ASN A 54 4.14 11.35 5.20
CA ASN A 54 4.74 12.63 5.57
C ASN A 54 5.87 12.48 6.61
N SER A 55 5.69 11.61 7.60
CA SER A 55 6.72 11.33 8.62
C SER A 55 7.99 10.69 8.03
N ARG A 56 7.86 10.08 6.86
CA ARG A 56 8.96 9.49 6.09
C ARG A 56 9.58 10.47 5.08
N ASN A 57 9.28 11.76 5.19
CA ASN A 57 9.69 12.81 4.25
C ASN A 57 9.18 12.59 2.80
N LEU A 58 8.08 11.86 2.66
CA LEU A 58 7.38 11.66 1.41
C LEU A 58 6.03 12.38 1.49
N ASP A 59 6.03 13.66 1.14
CA ASP A 59 4.81 14.47 1.15
C ASP A 59 3.75 13.86 0.24
N TYR A 60 2.62 13.49 0.83
CA TYR A 60 1.58 12.76 0.12
C TYR A 60 0.95 13.57 -1.04
N ASN A 61 0.87 14.89 -0.92
CA ASN A 61 0.36 15.74 -2.01
C ASN A 61 1.34 15.72 -3.19
N THR A 62 2.63 15.83 -2.93
CA THR A 62 3.68 15.72 -3.96
C THR A 62 3.65 14.34 -4.63
N LEU A 63 3.44 13.27 -3.86
CA LEU A 63 3.32 11.92 -4.42
C LEU A 63 2.11 11.79 -5.34
N ARG A 64 0.96 12.33 -4.94
CA ARG A 64 -0.28 12.31 -5.74
C ARG A 64 -0.16 13.15 -7.01
N ASP A 65 0.50 14.30 -6.94
CA ASP A 65 0.74 15.15 -8.11
C ASP A 65 1.71 14.49 -9.09
N ARG A 66 2.73 13.82 -8.58
CA ARG A 66 3.75 13.13 -9.39
C ARG A 66 3.24 11.83 -9.99
N TYR A 67 2.43 11.09 -9.26
CA TYR A 67 1.93 9.76 -9.61
C TYR A 67 0.42 9.81 -9.80
N ASN A 68 -0.01 10.40 -10.90
CA ASN A 68 -1.42 10.63 -11.17
C ASN A 68 -2.24 9.35 -11.12
N ARG A 69 -3.40 9.45 -10.46
CA ARG A 69 -4.44 8.42 -10.51
C ARG A 69 -5.14 8.49 -11.87
N LEU A 70 -5.06 7.43 -12.62
CA LEU A 70 -5.66 7.31 -13.96
C LEU A 70 -7.08 6.72 -13.88
N SER A 71 -7.27 5.76 -12.99
CA SER A 71 -8.55 5.08 -12.76
C SER A 71 -8.55 4.42 -11.37
N GLU A 72 -9.71 3.91 -10.96
CA GLU A 72 -9.87 3.30 -9.65
C GLU A 72 -11.02 2.29 -9.59
N ILE A 73 -10.96 1.40 -8.61
CA ILE A 73 -12.11 0.70 -8.05
C ILE A 73 -12.25 1.20 -6.61
N PRO A 74 -13.30 1.99 -6.30
CA PRO A 74 -13.50 2.54 -4.97
C PRO A 74 -13.60 1.45 -3.90
N PHE A 75 -13.32 1.83 -2.65
CA PHE A 75 -13.50 0.93 -1.52
C PHE A 75 -14.94 0.44 -1.43
N ASP A 76 -15.09 -0.86 -1.23
CA ASP A 76 -16.37 -1.51 -0.97
C ASP A 76 -16.25 -2.39 0.27
N SER A 77 -17.18 -2.23 1.21
CA SER A 77 -17.14 -2.91 2.50
C SER A 77 -17.39 -4.42 2.42
N ASP A 78 -18.10 -4.89 1.39
CA ASP A 78 -18.32 -6.32 1.16
C ASP A 78 -17.09 -6.97 0.53
N ARG A 79 -16.48 -6.27 -0.45
CA ARG A 79 -15.22 -6.70 -1.09
C ARG A 79 -14.00 -6.49 -0.17
N LYS A 80 -14.02 -5.48 0.70
CA LYS A 80 -12.94 -5.09 1.63
C LYS A 80 -11.64 -4.66 0.94
N LEU A 81 -11.72 -4.20 -0.27
CA LEU A 81 -10.60 -3.76 -1.10
C LEU A 81 -10.87 -2.38 -1.70
N MET A 82 -9.80 -1.68 -2.00
CA MET A 82 -9.74 -0.50 -2.85
C MET A 82 -8.56 -0.64 -3.79
N SER A 83 -8.76 -0.29 -5.06
CA SER A 83 -7.67 -0.30 -6.05
C SER A 83 -7.59 1.03 -6.78
N THR A 84 -6.36 1.48 -7.04
CA THR A 84 -6.09 2.64 -7.88
C THR A 84 -5.07 2.28 -8.95
N VAL A 85 -5.22 2.87 -10.13
CA VAL A 85 -4.25 2.74 -11.23
C VAL A 85 -3.50 4.04 -11.36
N ASN A 86 -2.19 3.99 -11.28
CA ASN A 86 -1.32 5.17 -11.25
C ASN A 86 -0.14 5.01 -12.20
N ASN A 87 0.26 6.12 -12.83
CA ASN A 87 1.49 6.18 -13.62
C ASN A 87 2.65 6.54 -12.70
N ILE A 88 3.65 5.66 -12.66
CA ILE A 88 4.89 5.82 -11.87
C ILE A 88 6.06 5.86 -12.84
N HIS A 89 6.59 7.04 -13.13
CA HIS A 89 7.73 7.22 -14.03
C HIS A 89 7.57 6.54 -15.40
N GLY A 90 6.36 6.63 -15.98
CA GLY A 90 6.06 6.05 -17.28
C GLY A 90 5.60 4.60 -17.27
N ASN A 91 5.64 3.93 -16.13
CA ASN A 91 5.07 2.60 -15.94
C ASN A 91 3.74 2.70 -15.22
N VAL A 92 2.77 1.88 -15.61
CA VAL A 92 1.43 1.89 -15.03
C VAL A 92 1.24 0.70 -14.11
N TYR A 93 0.80 0.97 -12.89
CA TYR A 93 0.57 -0.05 -11.87
C TYR A 93 -0.83 0.08 -11.28
N MET A 94 -1.40 -1.04 -10.91
CA MET A 94 -2.56 -1.09 -10.03
C MET A 94 -2.10 -1.34 -8.61
N PHE A 95 -2.47 -0.44 -7.70
CA PHE A 95 -2.25 -0.59 -6.26
C PHE A 95 -3.56 -1.02 -5.61
N THR A 96 -3.50 -2.03 -4.77
CA THR A 96 -4.67 -2.53 -4.03
C THR A 96 -4.36 -2.54 -2.54
N LYS A 97 -5.28 -2.02 -1.73
CA LYS A 97 -5.22 -2.14 -0.28
C LYS A 97 -6.49 -2.73 0.28
N GLY A 98 -6.39 -3.36 1.42
CA GLY A 98 -7.56 -3.88 2.11
C GLY A 98 -7.26 -4.79 3.28
N ALA A 99 -8.29 -5.54 3.68
CA ALA A 99 -8.18 -6.53 4.75
C ALA A 99 -7.10 -7.57 4.42
N PRO A 100 -6.17 -7.85 5.34
CA PRO A 100 -5.04 -8.72 5.06
C PRO A 100 -5.41 -10.07 4.46
N ASP A 101 -6.37 -10.77 5.04
CA ASP A 101 -6.78 -12.10 4.55
C ASP A 101 -7.31 -12.07 3.11
N VAL A 102 -8.04 -11.00 2.76
CA VAL A 102 -8.57 -10.83 1.41
C VAL A 102 -7.44 -10.55 0.43
N VAL A 103 -6.54 -9.61 0.76
CA VAL A 103 -5.38 -9.29 -0.09
C VAL A 103 -4.48 -10.51 -0.26
N PHE A 104 -4.20 -11.27 0.79
CA PHE A 104 -3.39 -12.50 0.70
C PHE A 104 -3.99 -13.49 -0.29
N SER A 105 -5.31 -13.67 -0.27
CA SER A 105 -6.00 -14.60 -1.18
C SER A 105 -5.94 -14.17 -2.66
N ARG A 106 -5.63 -12.91 -2.93
CA ARG A 106 -5.55 -12.32 -4.27
C ARG A 106 -4.11 -12.18 -4.79
N CYS A 107 -3.12 -12.53 -3.98
CA CYS A 107 -1.71 -12.43 -4.36
C CYS A 107 -1.16 -13.78 -4.79
N LYS A 108 -0.49 -13.79 -5.95
CA LYS A 108 0.28 -14.93 -6.45
C LYS A 108 1.76 -14.78 -6.15
N TYR A 109 2.21 -13.55 -6.01
CA TYR A 109 3.60 -13.18 -5.78
C TYR A 109 3.75 -12.37 -4.50
N ALA A 110 4.98 -12.27 -4.01
CA ALA A 110 5.35 -11.39 -2.92
C ALA A 110 6.66 -10.67 -3.25
N MET A 111 6.78 -9.44 -2.78
CA MET A 111 8.01 -8.69 -2.83
C MET A 111 8.88 -9.07 -1.63
N VAL A 112 10.09 -9.57 -1.89
CA VAL A 112 11.07 -9.96 -0.87
C VAL A 112 12.40 -9.31 -1.25
N ASP A 113 12.91 -8.44 -0.40
CA ASP A 113 14.17 -7.71 -0.60
C ASP A 113 14.26 -6.99 -1.96
N GLY A 114 13.14 -6.48 -2.45
CA GLY A 114 13.05 -5.77 -3.72
C GLY A 114 12.78 -6.65 -4.94
N ASP A 115 12.85 -7.96 -4.80
CA ASP A 115 12.54 -8.92 -5.84
C ASP A 115 11.12 -9.45 -5.73
N THR A 116 10.51 -9.74 -6.87
CA THR A 116 9.20 -10.41 -6.94
C THR A 116 9.42 -11.92 -7.01
N VAL A 117 8.89 -12.63 -6.05
CA VAL A 117 8.98 -14.10 -5.96
C VAL A 117 7.59 -14.74 -5.91
N ASP A 118 7.47 -16.00 -6.31
CA ASP A 118 6.24 -16.74 -6.12
C ASP A 118 5.92 -16.85 -4.62
N ILE A 119 4.67 -16.58 -4.27
CA ILE A 119 4.23 -16.73 -2.88
C ILE A 119 4.18 -18.21 -2.52
N ASN A 120 4.74 -18.55 -1.36
CA ASN A 120 4.73 -19.90 -0.81
C ASN A 120 4.13 -19.90 0.60
N ASP A 121 3.95 -21.07 1.18
CA ASP A 121 3.35 -21.22 2.51
C ASP A 121 4.17 -20.54 3.60
N ASP A 122 5.50 -20.55 3.50
CA ASP A 122 6.39 -19.91 4.48
C ASP A 122 6.22 -18.39 4.48
N ILE A 123 6.20 -17.77 3.31
CA ILE A 123 5.97 -16.33 3.14
C ILE A 123 4.58 -15.97 3.65
N LEU A 124 3.56 -16.70 3.24
CA LEU A 124 2.17 -16.44 3.61
C LEU A 124 1.96 -16.61 5.12
N ASN A 125 2.51 -17.64 5.71
CA ASN A 125 2.43 -17.88 7.16
C ASN A 125 3.17 -16.80 7.95
N SER A 126 4.29 -16.31 7.45
CA SER A 126 5.00 -15.17 8.05
C SER A 126 4.13 -13.92 8.10
N TYR A 127 3.44 -13.59 7.00
CA TYR A 127 2.52 -12.46 6.95
C TYR A 127 1.28 -12.66 7.82
N ARG A 128 0.74 -13.88 7.88
CA ARG A 128 -0.39 -14.21 8.76
C ARG A 128 -0.02 -14.06 10.23
N SER A 129 1.17 -14.54 10.62
CA SER A 129 1.67 -14.40 11.99
C SER A 129 1.88 -12.94 12.37
N MET A 130 2.41 -12.13 11.46
CA MET A 130 2.59 -10.68 11.66
C MET A 130 1.24 -9.97 11.80
N ASN A 131 0.27 -10.30 10.97
CA ASN A 131 -1.10 -9.78 11.07
C ASN A 131 -1.75 -10.13 12.42
N GLU A 132 -1.60 -11.37 12.86
CA GLU A 132 -2.10 -11.82 14.16
C GLU A 132 -1.43 -11.07 15.33
N GLU A 133 -0.11 -10.90 15.29
CA GLU A 133 0.62 -10.13 16.29
C GLU A 133 0.12 -8.69 16.40
N PHE A 134 -0.04 -8.00 15.28
CA PHE A 134 -0.56 -6.64 15.25
C PHE A 134 -2.02 -6.56 15.73
N SER A 135 -2.84 -7.51 15.33
CA SER A 135 -4.25 -7.59 15.76
C SER A 135 -4.37 -7.85 17.26
N ASN A 136 -3.49 -8.68 17.83
CA ASN A 136 -3.43 -8.91 19.26
C ASN A 136 -3.01 -7.67 20.07
N LYS A 137 -2.31 -6.74 19.43
CA LYS A 137 -2.00 -5.41 19.98
C LYS A 137 -3.12 -4.38 19.77
N ALA A 138 -4.28 -4.82 19.31
CA ALA A 138 -5.44 -3.99 18.97
C ALA A 138 -5.15 -2.95 17.86
N LEU A 139 -4.17 -3.21 17.00
CA LEU A 139 -3.88 -2.38 15.85
C LEU A 139 -4.79 -2.74 14.67
N ARG A 140 -5.19 -1.73 13.93
CA ARG A 140 -5.82 -1.93 12.63
C ARG A 140 -4.77 -2.24 11.59
N VAL A 141 -4.96 -3.33 10.85
CA VAL A 141 -3.98 -3.79 9.85
C VAL A 141 -4.59 -3.70 8.46
N LEU A 142 -3.83 -3.13 7.53
CA LEU A 142 -4.10 -3.15 6.10
C LEU A 142 -2.95 -3.83 5.36
N ALA A 143 -3.28 -4.64 4.36
CA ALA A 143 -2.32 -5.18 3.42
C ALA A 143 -2.32 -4.37 2.12
N PHE A 144 -1.17 -4.32 1.47
CA PHE A 144 -0.95 -3.65 0.19
C PHE A 144 -0.39 -4.61 -0.83
N ALA A 145 -0.92 -4.53 -2.04
CA ALA A 145 -0.44 -5.28 -3.19
C ALA A 145 -0.29 -4.38 -4.41
N ILE A 146 0.51 -4.81 -5.36
CA ILE A 146 0.79 -4.11 -6.61
C ILE A 146 0.68 -5.08 -7.78
N LYS A 147 0.30 -4.57 -8.94
CA LYS A 147 0.26 -5.33 -10.18
C LYS A 147 0.63 -4.42 -11.35
N ASP A 148 1.49 -4.92 -12.23
CA ASP A 148 1.77 -4.25 -13.50
C ASP A 148 0.53 -4.33 -14.39
N VAL A 149 0.21 -3.23 -15.07
CA VAL A 149 -0.87 -3.16 -16.05
C VAL A 149 -0.34 -2.61 -17.38
N GLU A 150 -1.09 -2.84 -18.46
CA GLU A 150 -0.56 -2.67 -19.82
C GLU A 150 -0.24 -1.22 -20.19
N ASP A 151 -1.18 -0.29 -19.93
CA ASP A 151 -1.04 1.11 -20.36
C ASP A 151 -1.93 2.09 -19.56
N ASP A 152 -1.83 3.37 -19.92
CA ASP A 152 -2.58 4.48 -19.30
C ASP A 152 -4.10 4.41 -19.53
N ASN A 153 -4.57 3.63 -20.48
CA ASN A 153 -5.99 3.45 -20.78
C ASN A 153 -6.63 2.31 -19.99
N PHE A 154 -5.83 1.60 -19.20
CA PHE A 154 -6.31 0.50 -18.39
C PHE A 154 -7.35 0.97 -17.37
N VAL A 155 -8.55 0.40 -17.43
CA VAL A 155 -9.61 0.61 -16.45
C VAL A 155 -9.84 -0.71 -15.71
N PRO A 156 -9.57 -0.77 -14.40
CA PRO A 156 -9.64 -2.01 -13.68
C PRO A 156 -11.10 -2.46 -13.49
N SER A 157 -11.30 -3.77 -13.50
CA SER A 157 -12.51 -4.44 -13.06
C SER A 157 -12.22 -5.29 -11.82
N LEU A 158 -13.25 -5.82 -11.18
CA LEU A 158 -13.08 -6.69 -10.01
C LEU A 158 -12.26 -7.95 -10.33
N GLU A 159 -12.30 -8.42 -11.57
CA GLU A 159 -11.54 -9.59 -12.04
C GLU A 159 -10.04 -9.32 -12.12
N ASP A 160 -9.62 -8.06 -12.19
CA ASP A 160 -8.22 -7.68 -12.24
C ASP A 160 -7.53 -7.74 -10.87
N GLU A 161 -8.29 -7.74 -9.79
CA GLU A 161 -7.79 -7.83 -8.40
C GLU A 161 -7.37 -9.26 -8.03
N VAL A 162 -6.58 -9.88 -8.90
CA VAL A 162 -6.01 -11.23 -8.75
C VAL A 162 -4.58 -11.26 -9.27
N ASP A 163 -3.83 -12.31 -8.93
CA ASP A 163 -2.43 -12.51 -9.35
C ASP A 163 -1.53 -11.30 -9.03
N MET A 164 -1.81 -10.65 -7.90
CA MET A 164 -1.06 -9.49 -7.45
C MET A 164 0.21 -9.87 -6.72
N THR A 165 1.09 -8.90 -6.56
CA THR A 165 2.32 -9.01 -5.75
C THR A 165 2.08 -8.36 -4.39
N LEU A 166 2.17 -9.14 -3.32
CA LEU A 166 2.06 -8.64 -1.95
C LEU A 166 3.28 -7.79 -1.61
N VAL A 167 3.06 -6.55 -1.20
CA VAL A 167 4.12 -5.60 -0.83
C VAL A 167 4.37 -5.60 0.68
N GLY A 168 3.33 -5.59 1.48
CA GLY A 168 3.47 -5.59 2.93
C GLY A 168 2.21 -5.24 3.69
N LEU A 169 2.38 -5.08 4.99
CA LEU A 169 1.34 -4.68 5.94
C LEU A 169 1.65 -3.31 6.54
N MET A 170 0.58 -2.57 6.82
CA MET A 170 0.62 -1.36 7.64
C MET A 170 -0.30 -1.58 8.84
N ALA A 171 0.21 -1.31 10.04
CA ALA A 171 -0.53 -1.44 11.29
C ALA A 171 -0.59 -0.08 12.01
N MET A 172 -1.77 0.28 12.48
CA MET A 172 -2.05 1.61 13.06
C MET A 172 -2.82 1.49 14.37
#